data_a4855a31e44c00163649989bd8f3c7d6
#
_entry.id   a4855a31e44c00163649989bd8f3c7d6
#
_cell.length_a   1.000
_cell.length_b   1.000
_cell.length_c   1.000
_cell.angle_alpha   90.00
_cell.angle_beta   90.00
_cell.angle_gamma   90.00
#
_symmetry.space_group_name_H-M   'P 1'
#
loop_
_entity.id
_entity.type
_entity.pdbx_description
1 polymer ?
#
loop_
_entity_poly.entity_id
_entity_poly.type
_entity_poly.pdbx_seq_one_letter_code
_entity_poly.pdbx_strand_id
1 'polypeptide(L)'
;QENRRELQSLGERQAGLEQQQAAQQARIALEMKAAWRMGDRGQLQLLLNQEDPQTLARAMAYYRYFFQARNTALENYRDTLEQLAQVRSGTAAAQAGLAEKEQRLEEQRRNLGVAQDRREQALRELDASIDSKGVRLQQLQANRKELEGLLRAIEEAVVNLQVPQDYQSFSSARGKMAWPVPGKPGNRFGA
;
A
#
# COMPACT_ATOMS: atom_id res chain seq x y z
N GLN A 1 15.80 2.73 3.92
CA GLN A 1 17.24 2.95 4.14
C GLN A 1 17.87 1.82 4.96
N GLU A 2 17.21 1.35 6.00
CA GLU A 2 17.68 0.27 6.87
C GLU A 2 17.94 -1.04 6.10
N ASN A 3 17.00 -1.52 5.32
CA ASN A 3 17.14 -2.73 4.53
C ASN A 3 18.30 -2.66 3.51
N ARG A 4 18.57 -1.48 2.95
CA ARG A 4 19.70 -1.30 2.03
C ARG A 4 21.04 -1.42 2.77
N ARG A 5 21.12 -0.88 3.99
CA ARG A 5 22.30 -1.00 4.84
C ARG A 5 22.55 -2.46 5.26
N GLU A 6 21.47 -3.17 5.59
CA GLU A 6 21.53 -4.59 5.93
C GLU A 6 22.04 -5.42 4.74
N LEU A 7 21.50 -5.22 3.54
CA LEU A 7 21.98 -5.89 2.33
C LEU A 7 23.43 -5.57 2.00
N GLN A 8 23.85 -4.32 2.20
CA GLN A 8 25.24 -3.93 2.01
C GLN A 8 26.16 -4.64 3.00
N SER A 9 25.81 -4.68 4.29
CA SER A 9 26.60 -5.36 5.32
C SER A 9 26.70 -6.88 5.09
N LEU A 10 25.59 -7.51 4.63
CA LEU A 10 25.59 -8.92 4.25
C LEU A 10 26.50 -9.17 3.02
N GLY A 11 26.47 -8.27 2.03
CA GLY A 11 27.33 -8.34 0.85
C GLY A 11 28.82 -8.23 1.20
N GLU A 12 29.18 -7.28 2.07
CA GLU A 12 30.55 -7.13 2.55
C GLU A 12 31.02 -8.38 3.33
N ARG A 13 30.16 -8.91 4.18
CA ARG A 13 30.44 -10.14 4.93
C ARG A 13 30.59 -11.35 4.00
N GLN A 14 29.74 -11.47 2.99
CA GLN A 14 29.84 -12.53 1.98
C GLN A 14 31.17 -12.46 1.23
N ALA A 15 31.57 -11.28 0.74
CA ALA A 15 32.84 -11.10 0.04
C ALA A 15 34.06 -11.45 0.92
N GLY A 16 34.05 -11.07 2.20
CA GLY A 16 35.07 -11.43 3.15
C GLY A 16 35.19 -12.96 3.36
N LEU A 17 34.06 -13.64 3.53
CA LEU A 17 34.01 -15.10 3.68
C LEU A 17 34.44 -15.84 2.40
N GLU A 18 34.08 -15.34 1.21
CA GLU A 18 34.55 -15.90 -0.07
C GLU A 18 36.06 -15.77 -0.25
N GLN A 19 36.62 -14.63 0.13
CA GLN A 19 38.07 -14.44 0.14
C GLN A 19 38.75 -15.40 1.13
N GLN A 20 38.21 -15.56 2.33
CA GLN A 20 38.72 -16.48 3.34
C GLN A 20 38.64 -17.93 2.85
N GLN A 21 37.52 -18.33 2.24
CA GLN A 21 37.35 -19.63 1.63
C GLN A 21 38.41 -19.93 0.57
N ALA A 22 38.66 -18.98 -0.35
CA ALA A 22 39.64 -19.13 -1.41
C ALA A 22 41.07 -19.28 -0.82
N ALA A 23 41.43 -18.50 0.20
CA ALA A 23 42.71 -18.59 0.86
C ALA A 23 42.89 -19.94 1.58
N GLN A 24 41.88 -20.40 2.31
CA GLN A 24 41.89 -21.69 2.99
C GLN A 24 41.99 -22.85 2.00
N GLN A 25 41.23 -22.79 0.89
CA GLN A 25 41.27 -23.80 -0.17
C GLN A 25 42.65 -23.88 -0.81
N ALA A 26 43.29 -22.75 -1.13
CA ALA A 26 44.62 -22.69 -1.68
C ALA A 26 45.67 -23.31 -0.71
N ARG A 27 45.55 -23.01 0.59
CA ARG A 27 46.40 -23.56 1.63
C ARG A 27 46.26 -25.08 1.73
N ILE A 28 45.01 -25.58 1.81
CA ILE A 28 44.73 -27.01 1.87
C ILE A 28 45.27 -27.72 0.63
N ALA A 29 45.12 -27.13 -0.57
CA ALA A 29 45.68 -27.70 -1.80
C ALA A 29 47.19 -27.81 -1.80
N LEU A 30 47.89 -26.79 -1.27
CA LEU A 30 49.34 -26.84 -1.12
C LEU A 30 49.78 -27.92 -0.13
N GLU A 31 49.10 -28.04 1.01
CA GLU A 31 49.37 -29.06 2.03
C GLU A 31 49.11 -30.48 1.47
N MET A 32 48.01 -30.67 0.71
CA MET A 32 47.76 -31.95 0.04
C MET A 32 48.82 -32.30 -1.02
N LYS A 33 49.24 -31.32 -1.82
CA LYS A 33 50.30 -31.51 -2.82
C LYS A 33 51.65 -31.86 -2.15
N ALA A 34 51.97 -31.22 -1.03
CA ALA A 34 53.17 -31.54 -0.25
C ALA A 34 53.07 -32.96 0.34
N ALA A 35 51.95 -33.33 0.93
CA ALA A 35 51.75 -34.68 1.48
C ALA A 35 51.83 -35.77 0.39
N TRP A 36 51.25 -35.50 -0.80
CA TRP A 36 51.31 -36.45 -1.94
C TRP A 36 52.77 -36.63 -2.44
N ARG A 37 53.56 -35.56 -2.49
CA ARG A 37 54.98 -35.60 -2.90
C ARG A 37 55.85 -36.38 -1.91
N MET A 38 55.57 -36.29 -0.60
CA MET A 38 56.27 -37.07 0.42
C MET A 38 56.00 -38.57 0.34
N GLY A 39 54.85 -38.98 -0.26
CA GLY A 39 54.48 -40.36 -0.52
C GLY A 39 54.33 -41.23 0.74
N ASP A 40 53.67 -42.40 0.60
CA ASP A 40 53.54 -43.38 1.70
C ASP A 40 54.85 -44.03 2.12
N ARG A 41 55.88 -43.96 1.24
CA ARG A 41 57.18 -44.59 1.51
C ARG A 41 57.93 -43.98 2.66
N GLY A 42 57.81 -42.66 2.89
CA GLY A 42 58.50 -41.97 3.98
C GLY A 42 58.04 -42.42 5.37
N GLN A 43 56.74 -42.66 5.53
CA GLN A 43 56.15 -43.12 6.80
C GLN A 43 56.52 -44.56 7.13
N LEU A 44 56.43 -45.48 6.12
CA LEU A 44 56.80 -46.88 6.29
C LEU A 44 58.31 -47.05 6.51
N GLN A 45 59.13 -46.27 5.80
CA GLN A 45 60.58 -46.34 5.92
C GLN A 45 61.05 -45.81 7.29
N LEU A 46 60.35 -44.80 7.86
CA LEU A 46 60.64 -44.25 9.18
C LEU A 46 60.22 -45.23 10.30
N LEU A 47 59.14 -46.00 10.11
CA LEU A 47 58.70 -47.02 11.03
C LEU A 47 59.52 -48.32 10.96
N LEU A 48 60.10 -48.63 9.80
CA LEU A 48 60.94 -49.82 9.61
C LEU A 48 62.39 -49.61 10.00
N ASN A 49 62.93 -48.38 10.01
CA ASN A 49 64.24 -48.03 10.39
C ASN A 49 64.35 -47.75 11.91
N GLN A 50 64.22 -48.76 12.74
CA GLN A 50 64.20 -48.66 14.22
C GLN A 50 65.55 -48.46 14.89
N GLU A 51 66.54 -47.87 14.25
CA GLU A 51 67.91 -47.72 14.83
C GLU A 51 68.01 -46.72 15.98
N ASP A 52 67.06 -45.73 16.09
CA ASP A 52 67.05 -44.76 17.17
C ASP A 52 65.60 -44.45 17.66
N PRO A 53 65.18 -44.95 18.85
CA PRO A 53 63.90 -44.71 19.45
C PRO A 53 63.62 -43.24 19.73
N GLN A 54 64.57 -42.38 19.96
CA GLN A 54 64.42 -40.96 20.23
C GLN A 54 63.99 -40.17 18.94
N THR A 55 64.60 -40.55 17.82
CA THR A 55 64.27 -39.99 16.52
C THR A 55 62.91 -40.37 16.10
N LEU A 56 62.50 -41.64 16.34
CA LEU A 56 61.08 -42.05 16.10
C LEU A 56 60.09 -41.27 16.97
N ALA A 57 60.34 -41.12 18.25
CA ALA A 57 59.47 -40.38 19.15
C ALA A 57 59.30 -38.90 18.71
N ARG A 58 60.36 -38.23 18.28
CA ARG A 58 60.33 -36.89 17.72
C ARG A 58 59.52 -36.84 16.43
N ALA A 59 59.74 -37.75 15.52
CA ALA A 59 59.00 -37.83 14.27
C ALA A 59 57.48 -38.02 14.53
N MET A 60 57.12 -38.93 15.44
CA MET A 60 55.70 -39.16 15.83
C MET A 60 55.08 -37.90 16.46
N ALA A 61 55.85 -37.15 17.26
CA ALA A 61 55.35 -35.86 17.80
C ALA A 61 55.10 -34.84 16.68
N TYR A 62 56.00 -34.69 15.70
CA TYR A 62 55.78 -33.82 14.54
C TYR A 62 54.58 -34.25 13.70
N TYR A 63 54.38 -35.55 13.43
CA TYR A 63 53.23 -36.05 12.74
C TYR A 63 51.93 -35.74 13.47
N ARG A 64 51.87 -35.91 14.79
CA ARG A 64 50.71 -35.56 15.60
C ARG A 64 50.37 -34.08 15.46
N TYR A 65 51.35 -33.18 15.57
CA TYR A 65 51.13 -31.75 15.38
C TYR A 65 50.63 -31.42 13.95
N PHE A 66 51.23 -32.08 12.95
CA PHE A 66 50.81 -31.90 11.57
C PHE A 66 49.35 -32.34 11.33
N PHE A 67 48.97 -33.53 11.80
CA PHE A 67 47.57 -34.00 11.69
C PHE A 67 46.59 -33.10 12.46
N GLN A 68 47.01 -32.64 13.64
CA GLN A 68 46.17 -31.74 14.44
C GLN A 68 45.95 -30.40 13.73
N ALA A 69 47.03 -29.80 13.20
CA ALA A 69 46.94 -28.56 12.42
C ALA A 69 46.07 -28.71 11.16
N ARG A 70 46.17 -29.87 10.46
CA ARG A 70 45.35 -30.17 9.30
C ARG A 70 43.89 -30.34 9.65
N ASN A 71 43.57 -31.04 10.74
CA ASN A 71 42.18 -31.18 11.19
C ASN A 71 41.60 -29.82 11.54
N THR A 72 42.30 -28.97 12.27
CA THR A 72 41.87 -27.61 12.58
C THR A 72 41.67 -26.78 11.31
N ALA A 73 42.54 -26.91 10.30
CA ALA A 73 42.36 -26.21 9.02
C ALA A 73 41.10 -26.66 8.27
N LEU A 74 40.80 -27.98 8.30
CA LEU A 74 39.56 -28.51 7.69
C LEU A 74 38.29 -28.11 8.46
N GLU A 75 38.35 -28.07 9.79
CA GLU A 75 37.27 -27.58 10.63
C GLU A 75 36.97 -26.11 10.31
N ASN A 76 38.00 -25.25 10.34
CA ASN A 76 37.88 -23.84 9.98
C ASN A 76 37.31 -23.63 8.55
N TYR A 77 37.66 -24.48 7.61
CA TYR A 77 37.13 -24.44 6.26
C TYR A 77 35.63 -24.79 6.23
N ARG A 78 35.23 -25.85 6.97
CA ARG A 78 33.79 -26.22 7.10
C ARG A 78 32.99 -25.10 7.74
N ASP A 79 33.51 -24.50 8.82
CA ASP A 79 32.87 -23.37 9.50
C ASP A 79 32.69 -22.17 8.55
N THR A 80 33.71 -21.90 7.72
CA THR A 80 33.60 -20.82 6.70
C THR A 80 32.52 -21.13 5.67
N LEU A 81 32.41 -22.37 5.20
CA LEU A 81 31.37 -22.80 4.26
C LEU A 81 29.97 -22.68 4.88
N GLU A 82 29.81 -23.06 6.13
CA GLU A 82 28.54 -22.95 6.85
C GLU A 82 28.12 -21.48 7.02
N GLN A 83 29.06 -20.63 7.47
CA GLN A 83 28.81 -19.19 7.58
C GLN A 83 28.44 -18.56 6.22
N LEU A 84 29.11 -18.97 5.15
CA LEU A 84 28.82 -18.51 3.81
C LEU A 84 27.40 -18.92 3.36
N ALA A 85 27.00 -20.15 3.66
CA ALA A 85 25.65 -20.64 3.38
C ALA A 85 24.59 -19.84 4.15
N GLN A 86 24.84 -19.55 5.43
CA GLN A 86 23.96 -18.73 6.27
C GLN A 86 23.83 -17.29 5.73
N VAL A 87 24.94 -16.65 5.38
CA VAL A 87 24.95 -15.29 4.83
C VAL A 87 24.19 -15.25 3.50
N ARG A 88 24.41 -16.22 2.59
CA ARG A 88 23.69 -16.31 1.32
C ARG A 88 22.18 -16.47 1.51
N SER A 89 21.79 -17.35 2.44
CA SER A 89 20.38 -17.52 2.79
C SER A 89 19.77 -16.23 3.36
N GLY A 90 20.49 -15.55 4.27
CA GLY A 90 20.08 -14.27 4.83
C GLY A 90 19.94 -13.18 3.76
N THR A 91 20.88 -13.10 2.82
CA THR A 91 20.84 -12.15 1.70
C THR A 91 19.62 -12.41 0.81
N ALA A 92 19.34 -13.67 0.46
CA ALA A 92 18.17 -14.04 -0.33
C ALA A 92 16.85 -13.66 0.39
N ALA A 93 16.75 -13.93 1.69
CA ALA A 93 15.58 -13.56 2.49
C ALA A 93 15.40 -12.03 2.59
N ALA A 94 16.49 -11.28 2.78
CA ALA A 94 16.44 -9.81 2.82
C ALA A 94 16.03 -9.21 1.47
N GLN A 95 16.52 -9.77 0.36
CA GLN A 95 16.11 -9.36 -1.00
C GLN A 95 14.63 -9.64 -1.26
N ALA A 96 14.14 -10.82 -0.89
CA ALA A 96 12.72 -11.16 -1.03
C ALA A 96 11.83 -10.23 -0.19
N GLY A 97 12.22 -9.95 1.05
CA GLY A 97 11.51 -9.01 1.92
C GLY A 97 11.51 -7.57 1.39
N LEU A 98 12.59 -7.13 0.73
CA LEU A 98 12.64 -5.82 0.08
C LEU A 98 11.67 -5.76 -1.10
N ALA A 99 11.67 -6.77 -1.98
CA ALA A 99 10.77 -6.85 -3.13
C ALA A 99 9.29 -6.83 -2.70
N GLU A 100 8.94 -7.56 -1.64
CA GLU A 100 7.59 -7.54 -1.08
C GLU A 100 7.19 -6.14 -0.56
N LYS A 101 8.10 -5.47 0.16
CA LYS A 101 7.85 -4.10 0.64
C LYS A 101 7.68 -3.10 -0.50
N GLU A 102 8.46 -3.23 -1.57
CA GLU A 102 8.35 -2.38 -2.77
C GLU A 102 7.01 -2.59 -3.47
N GLN A 103 6.55 -3.84 -3.61
CA GLN A 103 5.23 -4.15 -4.18
C GLN A 103 4.10 -3.55 -3.33
N ARG A 104 4.15 -3.71 -2.01
CA ARG A 104 3.15 -3.11 -1.11
C ARG A 104 3.13 -1.59 -1.18
N LEU A 105 4.29 -0.96 -1.26
CA LEU A 105 4.39 0.50 -1.39
C LEU A 105 3.79 0.98 -2.70
N GLU A 106 4.02 0.27 -3.79
CA GLU A 106 3.46 0.59 -5.11
C GLU A 106 1.93 0.42 -5.13
N GLU A 107 1.42 -0.62 -4.48
CA GLU A 107 -0.02 -0.80 -4.31
C GLU A 107 -0.65 0.32 -3.47
N GLN A 108 -0.01 0.68 -2.36
CA GLN A 108 -0.48 1.80 -1.53
C GLN A 108 -0.48 3.13 -2.29
N ARG A 109 0.52 3.39 -3.11
CA ARG A 109 0.58 4.59 -3.97
C ARG A 109 -0.56 4.60 -4.98
N ARG A 110 -0.84 3.47 -5.63
CA ARG A 110 -1.97 3.35 -6.57
C ARG A 110 -3.30 3.59 -5.87
N ASN A 111 -3.52 2.97 -4.71
CA ASN A 111 -4.74 3.14 -3.93
C ASN A 111 -4.92 4.59 -3.46
N LEU A 112 -3.83 5.25 -3.06
CA LEU A 112 -3.85 6.67 -2.69
C LEU A 112 -4.21 7.56 -3.89
N GLY A 113 -3.65 7.30 -5.07
CA GLY A 113 -4.01 7.99 -6.31
C GLY A 113 -5.50 7.87 -6.62
N VAL A 114 -6.04 6.66 -6.61
CA VAL A 114 -7.48 6.42 -6.81
C VAL A 114 -8.35 7.14 -5.76
N ALA A 115 -7.90 7.18 -4.51
CA ALA A 115 -8.63 7.89 -3.46
C ALA A 115 -8.60 9.42 -3.67
N GLN A 116 -7.48 9.96 -4.13
CA GLN A 116 -7.35 11.38 -4.49
C GLN A 116 -8.27 11.75 -5.66
N ASP A 117 -8.27 10.96 -6.73
CA ASP A 117 -9.15 11.18 -7.89
C ASP A 117 -10.64 11.17 -7.49
N ARG A 118 -11.03 10.20 -6.66
CA ARG A 118 -12.42 10.12 -6.14
C ARG A 118 -12.75 11.34 -5.28
N ARG A 119 -11.83 11.81 -4.46
CA ARG A 119 -12.03 13.02 -3.66
C ARG A 119 -12.21 14.26 -4.53
N GLU A 120 -11.39 14.42 -5.56
CA GLU A 120 -11.51 15.54 -6.50
C GLU A 120 -12.83 15.49 -7.26
N GLN A 121 -13.25 14.31 -7.70
CA GLN A 121 -14.55 14.15 -8.35
C GLN A 121 -15.71 14.52 -7.41
N ALA A 122 -15.69 14.04 -6.17
CA ALA A 122 -16.71 14.38 -5.17
C ALA A 122 -16.75 15.89 -4.87
N LEU A 123 -15.59 16.56 -4.81
CA LEU A 123 -15.52 18.01 -4.64
C LEU A 123 -16.15 18.75 -5.83
N ARG A 124 -15.85 18.34 -7.08
CA ARG A 124 -16.46 18.94 -8.28
C ARG A 124 -17.98 18.76 -8.30
N GLU A 125 -18.47 17.58 -7.93
CA GLU A 125 -19.91 17.30 -7.84
C GLU A 125 -20.57 18.14 -6.74
N LEU A 126 -19.90 18.32 -5.62
CA LEU A 126 -20.38 19.14 -4.53
C LEU A 126 -20.45 20.62 -4.93
N ASP A 127 -19.41 21.15 -5.57
CA ASP A 127 -19.37 22.54 -6.05
C ASP A 127 -20.50 22.79 -7.07
N ALA A 128 -20.67 21.90 -8.05
CA ALA A 128 -21.77 21.99 -9.01
C ALA A 128 -23.15 21.93 -8.32
N SER A 129 -23.30 21.13 -7.27
CA SER A 129 -24.54 21.06 -6.48
C SER A 129 -24.78 22.35 -5.69
N ILE A 130 -23.73 22.97 -5.13
CA ILE A 130 -23.81 24.24 -4.41
C ILE A 130 -24.25 25.35 -5.37
N ASP A 131 -23.63 25.45 -6.54
CA ASP A 131 -23.96 26.45 -7.55
C ASP A 131 -25.44 26.29 -8.03
N SER A 132 -25.86 25.09 -8.33
CA SER A 132 -27.22 24.78 -8.72
C SER A 132 -28.25 25.17 -7.65
N LYS A 133 -27.95 24.86 -6.37
CA LYS A 133 -28.81 25.24 -5.24
C LYS A 133 -28.81 26.75 -5.00
N GLY A 134 -27.67 27.41 -5.22
CA GLY A 134 -27.55 28.86 -5.15
C GLY A 134 -28.45 29.57 -6.15
N VAL A 135 -28.42 29.15 -7.40
CA VAL A 135 -29.29 29.67 -8.46
C VAL A 135 -30.77 29.43 -8.12
N ARG A 136 -31.12 28.23 -7.65
CA ARG A 136 -32.52 27.89 -7.27
C ARG A 136 -33.00 28.74 -6.08
N LEU A 137 -32.14 29.02 -5.11
CA LEU A 137 -32.48 29.90 -3.98
C LEU A 137 -32.77 31.32 -4.45
N GLN A 138 -31.97 31.86 -5.36
CA GLN A 138 -32.21 33.18 -5.95
C GLN A 138 -33.55 33.24 -6.68
N GLN A 139 -33.89 32.21 -7.48
CA GLN A 139 -35.20 32.12 -8.16
C GLN A 139 -36.36 32.08 -7.16
N LEU A 140 -36.23 31.25 -6.10
CA LEU A 140 -37.27 31.19 -5.06
C LEU A 140 -37.45 32.51 -4.34
N GLN A 141 -36.36 33.23 -4.06
CA GLN A 141 -36.45 34.58 -3.47
C GLN A 141 -37.11 35.59 -4.40
N ALA A 142 -36.79 35.55 -5.70
CA ALA A 142 -37.44 36.41 -6.70
C ALA A 142 -38.94 36.11 -6.81
N ASN A 143 -39.33 34.83 -6.92
CA ASN A 143 -40.72 34.40 -6.96
C ASN A 143 -41.50 34.82 -5.69
N ARG A 144 -40.87 34.67 -4.53
CA ARG A 144 -41.45 35.14 -3.25
C ARG A 144 -41.76 36.63 -3.29
N LYS A 145 -40.77 37.45 -3.72
CA LYS A 145 -40.93 38.89 -3.83
C LYS A 145 -42.04 39.28 -4.80
N GLU A 146 -42.17 38.57 -5.93
CA GLU A 146 -43.24 38.73 -6.90
C GLU A 146 -44.63 38.41 -6.30
N LEU A 147 -44.74 37.27 -5.60
CA LEU A 147 -45.96 36.89 -4.91
C LEU A 147 -46.37 37.88 -3.82
N GLU A 148 -45.40 38.39 -3.03
CA GLU A 148 -45.65 39.42 -2.03
C GLU A 148 -46.14 40.70 -2.70
N GLY A 149 -45.61 41.05 -3.88
CA GLY A 149 -46.10 42.21 -4.68
C GLY A 149 -47.51 42.03 -5.17
N LEU A 150 -47.82 40.80 -5.71
CA LEU A 150 -49.18 40.48 -6.15
C LEU A 150 -50.20 40.49 -5.01
N LEU A 151 -49.84 39.94 -3.84
CA LEU A 151 -50.67 40.00 -2.64
C LEU A 151 -51.00 41.42 -2.23
N ARG A 152 -50.02 42.31 -2.20
CA ARG A 152 -50.29 43.74 -1.90
C ARG A 152 -51.18 44.40 -2.93
N ALA A 153 -50.97 44.14 -4.22
CA ALA A 153 -51.81 44.64 -5.27
C ALA A 153 -53.26 44.15 -5.14
N ILE A 154 -53.48 42.89 -4.74
CA ILE A 154 -54.81 42.32 -4.48
C ILE A 154 -55.42 43.01 -3.23
N GLU A 155 -54.67 43.14 -2.15
CA GLU A 155 -55.15 43.83 -0.93
C GLU A 155 -55.54 45.27 -1.23
N GLU A 156 -54.75 46.03 -1.98
CA GLU A 156 -55.10 47.37 -2.42
C GLU A 156 -56.33 47.43 -3.33
N ALA A 157 -56.44 46.48 -4.26
CA ALA A 157 -57.60 46.35 -5.13
C ALA A 157 -58.93 46.06 -4.35
N VAL A 158 -58.77 45.15 -3.33
CA VAL A 158 -59.93 44.80 -2.46
C VAL A 158 -60.32 46.00 -1.60
N VAL A 159 -59.40 46.78 -1.05
CA VAL A 159 -59.70 47.96 -0.27
C VAL A 159 -60.34 49.08 -1.11
N ASN A 160 -59.95 49.16 -2.39
CA ASN A 160 -60.51 50.15 -3.33
C ASN A 160 -61.81 49.70 -4.06
N LEU A 161 -62.28 48.48 -3.78
CA LEU A 161 -63.56 48.01 -4.32
C LEU A 161 -64.71 48.84 -3.74
N GLN A 162 -65.17 49.81 -4.52
CA GLN A 162 -66.40 50.52 -4.21
C GLN A 162 -67.59 49.51 -4.34
N VAL A 163 -68.05 49.11 -3.19
CA VAL A 163 -69.26 48.28 -3.16
C VAL A 163 -70.45 49.12 -3.73
N PRO A 164 -71.06 48.72 -4.85
CA PRO A 164 -72.20 49.48 -5.36
C PRO A 164 -73.29 49.68 -4.27
N GLN A 165 -73.88 50.82 -4.21
CA GLN A 165 -74.94 51.14 -3.20
C GLN A 165 -76.09 50.15 -3.19
N ASP A 166 -76.25 49.39 -4.25
CA ASP A 166 -77.29 48.35 -4.42
C ASP A 166 -76.85 46.95 -4.03
N TYR A 167 -75.67 46.82 -3.33
CA TYR A 167 -75.22 45.52 -2.94
C TYR A 167 -76.13 44.84 -1.91
N GLN A 168 -76.74 43.79 -2.31
CA GLN A 168 -77.52 42.91 -1.41
C GLN A 168 -76.65 41.67 -1.07
N SER A 169 -76.55 41.33 0.21
CA SER A 169 -75.82 40.10 0.62
C SER A 169 -76.46 38.89 -0.04
N PHE A 170 -75.69 37.93 -0.48
CA PHE A 170 -76.18 36.71 -1.17
C PHE A 170 -77.24 36.00 -0.36
N SER A 171 -77.17 36.00 0.95
CA SER A 171 -78.17 35.42 1.83
C SER A 171 -79.54 36.11 1.69
N SER A 172 -79.65 37.42 1.45
CA SER A 172 -80.87 38.18 1.24
C SER A 172 -81.37 38.10 -0.21
N ALA A 173 -80.45 37.87 -1.16
CA ALA A 173 -80.75 37.75 -2.60
C ALA A 173 -81.08 36.31 -3.02
N ARG A 174 -80.83 35.32 -2.15
CA ARG A 174 -81.12 33.90 -2.45
C ARG A 174 -82.62 33.67 -2.81
N GLY A 175 -82.84 33.14 -3.99
CA GLY A 175 -84.17 32.87 -4.51
C GLY A 175 -84.91 34.07 -5.14
N LYS A 176 -84.32 35.29 -5.10
CA LYS A 176 -84.87 36.51 -5.71
C LYS A 176 -84.06 37.02 -6.90
N MET A 177 -82.97 36.39 -7.20
CA MET A 177 -82.06 36.80 -8.29
C MET A 177 -82.74 36.49 -9.64
N ALA A 178 -82.73 37.47 -10.53
CA ALA A 178 -83.13 37.24 -11.91
C ALA A 178 -82.24 36.26 -12.61
N TRP A 179 -82.70 35.44 -13.47
CA TRP A 179 -81.90 34.54 -14.27
C TRP A 179 -80.88 35.33 -15.11
N PRO A 180 -79.64 34.92 -15.14
CA PRO A 180 -78.59 35.67 -15.85
C PRO A 180 -78.80 35.76 -17.36
N VAL A 181 -79.67 34.92 -17.91
CA VAL A 181 -80.03 34.91 -19.33
C VAL A 181 -81.56 34.90 -19.47
N PRO A 182 -82.10 35.80 -20.24
CA PRO A 182 -83.53 35.80 -20.51
C PRO A 182 -83.91 34.59 -21.38
N GLY A 183 -84.68 33.63 -20.82
CA GLY A 183 -85.11 32.42 -21.51
C GLY A 183 -86.01 31.55 -20.64
N LYS A 184 -86.75 30.62 -21.25
CA LYS A 184 -87.49 29.62 -20.52
C LYS A 184 -86.58 28.47 -20.06
N PRO A 185 -86.68 28.02 -18.81
CA PRO A 185 -85.95 26.86 -18.38
C PRO A 185 -86.21 25.65 -19.21
N GLY A 186 -85.19 25.01 -19.78
CA GLY A 186 -85.28 23.75 -20.50
C GLY A 186 -85.65 22.58 -19.58
N ASN A 187 -85.72 21.37 -20.17
CA ASN A 187 -86.05 20.17 -19.42
C ASN A 187 -84.99 19.92 -18.28
N ARG A 188 -85.52 19.39 -17.16
CA ARG A 188 -84.61 19.01 -16.04
C ARG A 188 -83.59 17.98 -16.48
N PHE A 189 -82.37 18.19 -16.07
CA PHE A 189 -81.34 17.20 -16.27
C PHE A 189 -81.73 15.88 -15.58
N GLY A 190 -81.81 14.77 -16.34
CA GLY A 190 -82.15 13.44 -15.82
C GLY A 190 -83.62 13.02 -15.87
N ALA A 191 -84.45 13.65 -16.66
CA ALA A 191 -85.78 13.15 -17.02
C ALA A 191 -85.82 12.58 -18.44
#